data_d63855b3e2e5d6e48d86de8e912862c9
#
_entry.id   d63855b3e2e5d6e48d86de8e912862c9
#
_cell.length_a   1.000
_cell.length_b   1.000
_cell.length_c   1.000
_cell.angle_alpha   90.00
_cell.angle_beta   90.00
_cell.angle_gamma   90.00
#
_symmetry.space_group_name_H-M   'P 1'
#
loop_
_entity.id
_entity.type
_entity.pdbx_description
1 polymer ?
#
loop_
_entity_poly.entity_id
_entity_poly.type
_entity_poly.pdbx_seq_one_letter_code
_entity_poly.pdbx_strand_id
1 'polypeptide(L)'
;CICCTRSNELEDALLDLLDSRDRGEIEFDRLVIECTGMADPGPIIQTFFSHQVLCERYLLDGVIALVDAVHADQQMDQFTIAQSQVGYADRILLTKTDVAGDTEKLRERLARINARAPIYTVIHGDIDLSQLFNTSGFMLEEKVVSATPRFHFVAEKQNDVSSIVV
;
A
#
# COMPACT_ATOMS: atom_id res chain seq x y z
N CYS A 1 0.99 15.44 10.07
CA CYS A 1 1.11 14.32 9.14
C CYS A 1 -0.20 14.19 8.36
N ILE A 2 -0.16 14.40 7.06
CA ILE A 2 -1.32 14.41 6.15
C ILE A 2 -2.07 13.05 6.17
N CYS A 3 -1.36 11.96 6.40
CA CYS A 3 -1.92 10.60 6.28
C CYS A 3 -2.67 10.08 7.53
N CYS A 4 -2.65 10.78 8.67
CA CYS A 4 -3.20 10.21 9.91
C CYS A 4 -4.43 10.93 10.47
N THR A 5 -4.79 12.12 10.01
CA THR A 5 -5.75 12.95 10.74
C THR A 5 -7.02 13.32 9.98
N ARG A 6 -7.01 13.40 8.66
CA ARG A 6 -8.23 13.64 7.84
C ARG A 6 -7.96 13.23 6.39
N SER A 7 -8.80 12.39 5.82
CA SER A 7 -8.83 12.10 4.38
C SER A 7 -8.93 13.38 3.52
N ASN A 8 -9.50 14.43 4.05
CA ASN A 8 -9.67 15.72 3.37
C ASN A 8 -8.35 16.44 3.09
N GLU A 9 -7.35 16.37 3.98
CA GLU A 9 -6.07 17.08 3.76
C GLU A 9 -5.27 16.49 2.58
N LEU A 10 -5.28 15.15 2.43
CA LEU A 10 -4.66 14.50 1.28
C LEU A 10 -5.45 14.79 -0.01
N GLU A 11 -6.77 14.74 0.08
CA GLU A 11 -7.67 15.06 -1.03
C GLU A 11 -7.44 16.50 -1.53
N ASP A 12 -7.44 17.47 -0.63
CA ASP A 12 -7.19 18.89 -0.94
C ASP A 12 -5.80 19.05 -1.61
N ALA A 13 -4.76 18.43 -1.06
CA ALA A 13 -3.41 18.49 -1.62
C ALA A 13 -3.32 17.89 -3.03
N LEU A 14 -4.03 16.79 -3.29
CA LEU A 14 -4.08 16.17 -4.61
C LEU A 14 -4.83 17.04 -5.63
N LEU A 15 -5.91 17.71 -5.21
CA LEU A 15 -6.66 18.65 -6.04
C LEU A 15 -5.83 19.91 -6.35
N ASP A 16 -5.12 20.46 -5.38
CA ASP A 16 -4.23 21.61 -5.55
C ASP A 16 -3.08 21.30 -6.55
N LEU A 17 -2.55 20.07 -6.50
CA LEU A 17 -1.55 19.60 -7.48
C LEU A 17 -2.13 19.52 -8.89
N LEU A 18 -3.37 19.06 -9.06
CA LEU A 18 -4.04 19.04 -10.36
C LEU A 18 -4.27 20.45 -10.88
N ASP A 19 -4.73 21.36 -10.03
CA ASP A 19 -4.96 22.74 -10.40
C ASP A 19 -3.67 23.45 -10.84
N SER A 20 -2.57 23.23 -10.13
CA SER A 20 -1.26 23.77 -10.48
C SER A 20 -0.74 23.22 -11.80
N ARG A 21 -0.96 21.91 -12.05
CA ARG A 21 -0.63 21.26 -13.32
C ARG A 21 -1.49 21.82 -14.48
N ASP A 22 -2.79 21.98 -14.25
CA ASP A 22 -3.71 22.48 -15.28
C ASP A 22 -3.44 23.96 -15.61
N ARG A 23 -2.89 24.74 -14.67
CA ARG A 23 -2.38 26.10 -14.92
C ARG A 23 -0.99 26.12 -15.58
N GLY A 24 -0.36 24.97 -15.76
CA GLY A 24 0.99 24.87 -16.33
C GLY A 24 2.12 25.36 -15.39
N GLU A 25 1.85 25.43 -14.09
CA GLU A 25 2.84 25.85 -13.07
C GLU A 25 3.80 24.71 -12.73
N ILE A 26 3.32 23.48 -12.82
CA ILE A 26 4.09 22.25 -12.59
C ILE A 26 3.77 21.22 -13.69
N GLU A 27 4.72 20.32 -13.94
CA GLU A 27 4.54 19.19 -14.85
C GLU A 27 5.07 17.93 -14.19
N PHE A 28 4.28 16.85 -14.22
CA PHE A 28 4.69 15.54 -13.75
C PHE A 28 3.87 14.44 -14.40
N ASP A 29 4.50 13.29 -14.62
CA ASP A 29 3.86 12.08 -15.14
C ASP A 29 3.52 11.11 -14.01
N ARG A 30 4.17 11.25 -12.87
CA ARG A 30 4.03 10.34 -11.73
C ARG A 30 4.09 11.10 -10.40
N LEU A 31 3.23 10.66 -9.49
CA LEU A 31 3.22 11.11 -8.10
C LEU A 31 3.58 9.94 -7.20
N VAL A 32 4.48 10.16 -6.26
CA VAL A 32 4.83 9.20 -5.21
C VAL A 32 4.45 9.80 -3.86
N ILE A 33 3.69 9.05 -3.08
CA ILE A 33 3.27 9.46 -1.74
C ILE A 33 4.05 8.62 -0.73
N GLU A 34 4.92 9.25 0.03
CA GLU A 34 5.58 8.62 1.16
C GLU A 34 4.74 8.78 2.42
N CYS A 35 4.37 7.67 3.02
CA CYS A 35 3.62 7.63 4.26
C CYS A 35 4.57 7.52 5.46
N THR A 36 4.13 8.00 6.63
CA THR A 36 4.89 7.75 7.88
C THR A 36 4.84 6.27 8.24
N GLY A 37 5.81 5.81 9.02
CA GLY A 37 5.93 4.39 9.42
C GLY A 37 4.71 3.80 10.14
N MET A 38 3.81 4.64 10.67
CA MET A 38 2.58 4.22 11.36
C MET A 38 1.31 4.55 10.57
N ALA A 39 1.41 4.88 9.29
CA ALA A 39 0.25 5.19 8.47
C ALA A 39 -0.47 3.91 8.01
N ASP A 40 -1.81 3.95 8.09
CA ASP A 40 -2.67 2.92 7.50
C ASP A 40 -2.82 3.21 6.00
N PRO A 41 -2.46 2.28 5.11
CA PRO A 41 -2.64 2.48 3.68
C PRO A 41 -4.11 2.54 3.24
N GLY A 42 -5.01 1.88 3.96
CA GLY A 42 -6.41 1.77 3.58
C GLY A 42 -7.10 3.10 3.33
N PRO A 43 -7.13 4.04 4.29
CA PRO A 43 -7.71 5.38 4.09
C PRO A 43 -7.07 6.16 2.95
N ILE A 44 -5.74 6.01 2.74
CA ILE A 44 -5.02 6.68 1.67
C ILE A 44 -5.47 6.16 0.31
N ILE A 45 -5.54 4.84 0.15
CA ILE A 45 -6.05 4.19 -1.06
C ILE A 45 -7.50 4.63 -1.32
N GLN A 46 -8.33 4.64 -0.27
CA GLN A 46 -9.74 5.01 -0.38
C GLN A 46 -9.93 6.44 -0.90
N THR A 47 -9.05 7.38 -0.57
CA THR A 47 -9.12 8.76 -1.07
C THR A 47 -9.13 8.81 -2.59
N PHE A 48 -8.35 7.98 -3.27
CA PHE A 48 -8.30 7.92 -4.73
C PHE A 48 -9.60 7.39 -5.36
N PHE A 49 -10.40 6.60 -4.64
CA PHE A 49 -11.63 6.01 -5.16
C PHE A 49 -12.90 6.71 -4.69
N SER A 50 -12.84 7.52 -3.64
CA SER A 50 -14.02 8.20 -3.07
C SER A 50 -14.33 9.54 -3.71
N HIS A 51 -13.34 10.21 -4.31
CA HIS A 51 -13.51 11.51 -4.94
C HIS A 51 -13.51 11.39 -6.47
N GLN A 52 -14.59 11.82 -7.11
CA GLN A 52 -14.80 11.64 -8.56
C GLN A 52 -13.64 12.20 -9.40
N VAL A 53 -13.21 13.44 -9.14
CA VAL A 53 -12.13 14.08 -9.90
C VAL A 53 -10.81 13.32 -9.74
N LEU A 54 -10.51 12.82 -8.53
CA LEU A 54 -9.29 12.04 -8.30
C LEU A 54 -9.33 10.71 -9.04
N CYS A 55 -10.46 10.00 -9.05
CA CYS A 55 -10.65 8.79 -9.84
C CYS A 55 -10.44 8.99 -11.35
N GLU A 56 -10.87 10.14 -11.88
CA GLU A 56 -10.80 10.44 -13.31
C GLU A 56 -9.41 10.91 -13.74
N ARG A 57 -8.67 11.55 -12.84
CA ARG A 57 -7.41 12.26 -13.16
C ARG A 57 -6.15 11.56 -12.66
N TYR A 58 -6.25 10.72 -11.62
CA TYR A 58 -5.15 9.91 -11.11
C TYR A 58 -5.41 8.43 -11.33
N LEU A 59 -4.37 7.71 -11.69
CA LEU A 59 -4.37 6.24 -11.68
C LEU A 59 -3.49 5.77 -10.53
N LEU A 60 -4.08 5.06 -9.58
CA LEU A 60 -3.30 4.40 -8.53
C LEU A 60 -2.58 3.19 -9.14
N ASP A 61 -1.27 3.32 -9.37
CA ASP A 61 -0.45 2.28 -9.99
C ASP A 61 -0.19 1.11 -9.03
N GLY A 62 0.08 1.40 -7.77
CA GLY A 62 0.27 0.35 -6.76
C GLY A 62 0.74 0.88 -5.42
N VAL A 63 0.77 -0.01 -4.45
CA VAL A 63 1.26 0.20 -3.09
C VAL A 63 2.56 -0.57 -2.88
N ILE A 64 3.59 0.10 -2.38
CA ILE A 64 4.89 -0.48 -2.09
C ILE A 64 5.11 -0.46 -0.58
N ALA A 65 5.33 -1.62 0.02
CA ALA A 65 5.71 -1.73 1.41
C ALA A 65 7.23 -1.91 1.55
N LEU A 66 7.87 -1.05 2.36
CA LEU A 66 9.26 -1.21 2.75
C LEU A 66 9.31 -1.99 4.06
N VAL A 67 9.98 -3.13 4.07
CA VAL A 67 10.10 -4.03 5.21
C VAL A 67 11.56 -4.10 5.65
N ASP A 68 11.83 -3.65 6.87
CA ASP A 68 13.17 -3.72 7.49
C ASP A 68 13.42 -5.16 7.98
N ALA A 69 14.31 -5.90 7.32
CA ALA A 69 14.57 -7.30 7.64
C ALA A 69 15.11 -7.53 9.06
N VAL A 70 15.67 -6.50 9.70
CA VAL A 70 16.18 -6.61 11.07
C VAL A 70 15.06 -6.52 12.10
N HIS A 71 14.05 -5.67 11.87
CA HIS A 71 13.06 -5.32 12.89
C HIS A 71 11.63 -5.79 12.57
N ALA A 72 11.38 -6.24 11.34
CA ALA A 72 10.03 -6.50 10.84
C ALA A 72 9.25 -7.54 11.67
N ASP A 73 9.90 -8.61 12.10
CA ASP A 73 9.24 -9.64 12.91
C ASP A 73 8.71 -9.06 14.21
N GLN A 74 9.53 -8.31 14.92
CA GLN A 74 9.13 -7.65 16.16
C GLN A 74 8.03 -6.60 15.91
N GLN A 75 8.15 -5.82 14.85
CA GLN A 75 7.15 -4.80 14.50
C GLN A 75 5.80 -5.41 14.17
N MET A 76 5.77 -6.51 13.41
CA MET A 76 4.54 -7.22 13.07
C MET A 76 3.91 -7.93 14.28
N ASP A 77 4.69 -8.29 15.31
CA ASP A 77 4.17 -8.84 16.56
C ASP A 77 3.55 -7.77 17.46
N GLN A 78 4.11 -6.57 17.44
CA GLN A 78 3.69 -5.47 18.30
C GLN A 78 2.59 -4.60 17.69
N PHE A 79 2.57 -4.45 16.37
CA PHE A 79 1.73 -3.49 15.68
C PHE A 79 0.96 -4.14 14.52
N THR A 80 -0.35 -4.20 14.64
CA THR A 80 -1.24 -4.67 13.55
C THR A 80 -1.10 -3.84 12.29
N ILE A 81 -0.74 -2.56 12.41
CA ILE A 81 -0.53 -1.67 11.27
C ILE A 81 0.61 -2.15 10.37
N ALA A 82 1.66 -2.75 10.92
CA ALA A 82 2.76 -3.31 10.13
C ALA A 82 2.30 -4.49 9.27
N GLN A 83 1.40 -5.32 9.79
CA GLN A 83 0.79 -6.40 9.01
C GLN A 83 -0.17 -5.84 7.95
N SER A 84 -0.93 -4.80 8.28
CA SER A 84 -1.83 -4.10 7.36
C SER A 84 -1.06 -3.54 6.16
N GLN A 85 0.05 -2.86 6.41
CA GLN A 85 0.92 -2.31 5.36
C GLN A 85 1.41 -3.40 4.38
N VAL A 86 1.82 -4.54 4.90
CA VAL A 86 2.20 -5.70 4.08
C VAL A 86 0.99 -6.26 3.32
N GLY A 87 -0.17 -6.32 3.96
CA GLY A 87 -1.41 -6.82 3.38
C GLY A 87 -1.91 -6.01 2.17
N TYR A 88 -1.73 -4.70 2.21
CA TYR A 88 -2.12 -3.79 1.12
C TYR A 88 -1.08 -3.68 0.00
N ALA A 89 0.13 -4.21 0.20
CA ALA A 89 1.21 -4.03 -0.75
C ALA A 89 1.00 -4.81 -2.06
N ASP A 90 1.25 -4.16 -3.18
CA ASP A 90 1.42 -4.80 -4.49
C ASP A 90 2.86 -5.28 -4.69
N ARG A 91 3.80 -4.68 -3.97
CA ARG A 91 5.22 -5.06 -3.93
C ARG A 91 5.79 -4.88 -2.53
N ILE A 92 6.63 -5.80 -2.12
CA ILE A 92 7.34 -5.76 -0.84
C ILE A 92 8.83 -5.59 -1.11
N LEU A 93 9.42 -4.53 -0.57
CA LEU A 93 10.85 -4.28 -0.62
C LEU A 93 11.48 -4.66 0.72
N LEU A 94 12.16 -5.81 0.74
CA LEU A 94 12.86 -6.29 1.92
C LEU A 94 14.24 -5.60 1.99
N THR A 95 14.38 -4.67 2.91
CA THR A 95 15.58 -3.85 3.10
C THR A 95 16.47 -4.40 4.21
N LYS A 96 17.71 -3.93 4.25
CA LYS A 96 18.70 -4.29 5.29
C LYS A 96 18.99 -5.79 5.40
N THR A 97 18.85 -6.53 4.32
CA THR A 97 19.15 -7.97 4.29
C THR A 97 20.63 -8.27 4.45
N ASP A 98 21.47 -7.30 4.13
CA ASP A 98 22.94 -7.34 4.31
C ASP A 98 23.37 -7.43 5.78
N VAL A 99 22.55 -6.97 6.70
CA VAL A 99 22.82 -6.98 8.15
C VAL A 99 21.87 -7.87 8.95
N ALA A 100 20.77 -8.32 8.36
CA ALA A 100 19.73 -9.10 9.06
C ALA A 100 20.06 -10.59 9.24
N GLY A 101 21.05 -11.12 8.51
CA GLY A 101 21.35 -12.56 8.48
C GLY A 101 20.34 -13.35 7.67
N ASP A 102 19.89 -14.51 8.18
CA ASP A 102 18.92 -15.36 7.48
C ASP A 102 17.51 -14.74 7.51
N THR A 103 16.95 -14.50 6.34
CA THR A 103 15.63 -13.88 6.17
C THR A 103 14.53 -14.85 5.71
N GLU A 104 14.80 -16.15 5.62
CA GLU A 104 13.86 -17.11 5.03
C GLU A 104 12.54 -17.19 5.82
N LYS A 105 12.61 -17.28 7.14
CA LYS A 105 11.42 -17.29 8.00
C LYS A 105 10.59 -16.00 7.88
N LEU A 106 11.26 -14.86 7.75
CA LEU A 106 10.59 -13.59 7.52
C LEU A 106 9.88 -13.57 6.16
N ARG A 107 10.53 -14.05 5.10
CA ARG A 107 9.91 -14.18 3.78
C ARG A 107 8.70 -15.08 3.79
N GLU A 108 8.76 -16.22 4.46
CA GLU A 108 7.62 -17.12 4.64
C GLU A 108 6.46 -16.42 5.39
N ARG A 109 6.79 -15.62 6.41
CA ARG A 109 5.79 -14.85 7.16
C ARG A 109 5.12 -13.80 6.30
N LEU A 110 5.89 -13.03 5.54
CA LEU A 110 5.38 -12.02 4.61
C LEU A 110 4.48 -12.67 3.54
N ALA A 111 4.90 -13.81 2.98
CA ALA A 111 4.11 -14.55 2.00
C ALA A 111 2.80 -15.11 2.57
N ARG A 112 2.75 -15.42 3.88
CA ARG A 112 1.49 -15.81 4.55
C ARG A 112 0.52 -14.65 4.72
N ILE A 113 1.03 -13.43 4.95
CA ILE A 113 0.21 -12.22 5.04
C ILE A 113 -0.27 -11.78 3.65
N ASN A 114 0.64 -11.79 2.67
CA ASN A 114 0.35 -11.37 1.31
C ASN A 114 1.04 -12.28 0.29
N ALA A 115 0.32 -13.30 -0.16
CA ALA A 115 0.82 -14.28 -1.13
C ALA A 115 0.92 -13.73 -2.57
N ARG A 116 0.39 -12.55 -2.85
CA ARG A 116 0.37 -11.96 -4.20
C ARG A 116 1.53 -11.03 -4.46
N ALA A 117 1.97 -10.30 -3.43
CA ALA A 117 3.02 -9.31 -3.57
C ALA A 117 4.39 -9.99 -3.74
N PRO A 118 5.09 -9.76 -4.84
CA PRO A 118 6.48 -10.21 -4.98
C PRO A 118 7.37 -9.50 -3.96
N ILE A 119 8.35 -10.24 -3.42
CA ILE A 119 9.30 -9.74 -2.42
C ILE A 119 10.66 -9.54 -3.09
N TYR A 120 11.09 -8.28 -3.19
CA TYR A 120 12.39 -7.90 -3.73
C TYR A 120 13.36 -7.60 -2.60
N THR A 121 14.60 -8.08 -2.73
CA THR A 121 15.69 -7.67 -1.83
C THR A 121 16.26 -6.35 -2.31
N VAL A 122 16.37 -5.38 -1.39
CA VAL A 122 16.88 -4.05 -1.69
C VAL A 122 17.92 -3.66 -0.66
N ILE A 123 19.14 -3.36 -1.12
CA ILE A 123 20.25 -2.91 -0.30
C ILE A 123 20.59 -1.48 -0.70
N HIS A 124 20.59 -0.56 0.27
CA HIS A 124 20.87 0.87 0.04
C HIS A 124 20.01 1.53 -1.05
N GLY A 125 18.78 1.03 -1.27
CA GLY A 125 17.88 1.56 -2.29
C GLY A 125 18.19 1.10 -3.72
N ASP A 126 19.13 0.18 -3.91
CA ASP A 126 19.47 -0.35 -5.23
C ASP A 126 18.40 -1.35 -5.70
N ILE A 127 17.59 -0.90 -6.63
CA ILE A 127 16.54 -1.68 -7.29
C ILE A 127 16.26 -1.08 -8.67
N ASP A 128 15.99 -1.94 -9.63
CA ASP A 128 15.50 -1.50 -10.93
C ASP A 128 14.08 -0.90 -10.79
N LEU A 129 13.96 0.39 -11.11
CA LEU A 129 12.71 1.13 -11.00
C LEU A 129 11.60 0.55 -11.90
N SER A 130 11.95 -0.16 -12.98
CA SER A 130 10.97 -0.85 -13.81
C SER A 130 10.20 -1.93 -13.06
N GLN A 131 10.78 -2.46 -11.98
CA GLN A 131 10.14 -3.44 -11.10
C GLN A 131 9.16 -2.80 -10.11
N LEU A 132 9.23 -1.49 -9.91
CA LEU A 132 8.40 -0.78 -8.95
C LEU A 132 7.15 -0.16 -9.58
N PHE A 133 7.25 0.23 -10.84
CA PHE A 133 6.23 1.01 -11.52
C PHE A 133 5.49 0.19 -12.58
N ASN A 134 4.35 0.70 -13.02
CA ASN A 134 3.46 0.08 -14.00
C ASN A 134 2.99 -1.30 -13.52
N THR A 135 2.64 -1.39 -12.24
CA THR A 135 2.20 -2.64 -11.63
C THR A 135 0.81 -3.03 -12.10
N SER A 136 0.04 -2.06 -12.60
CA SER A 136 -1.38 -2.21 -12.97
C SER A 136 -2.23 -2.81 -11.84
N GLY A 137 -1.79 -2.63 -10.59
CA GLY A 137 -2.37 -3.28 -9.41
C GLY A 137 -3.86 -2.94 -9.22
N PHE A 138 -4.28 -1.77 -9.68
CA PHE A 138 -5.66 -1.28 -9.59
C PHE A 138 -6.35 -1.09 -10.94
N MET A 139 -5.79 -1.63 -12.03
CA MET A 139 -6.54 -1.71 -13.29
C MET A 139 -7.66 -2.74 -13.11
N LEU A 140 -8.87 -2.24 -12.94
CA LEU A 140 -10.07 -3.07 -13.09
C LEU A 140 -10.11 -3.51 -14.57
N GLU A 141 -9.65 -4.72 -14.84
CA GLU A 141 -9.98 -5.32 -16.14
C GLU A 141 -11.51 -5.37 -16.23
N GLU A 142 -12.09 -4.84 -17.29
CA GLU A 142 -13.55 -4.89 -17.57
C GLU A 142 -14.16 -6.30 -17.50
N LYS A 143 -13.35 -7.34 -17.29
CA LYS A 143 -13.74 -8.75 -17.16
C LYS A 143 -14.12 -9.20 -15.75
N VAL A 144 -14.02 -8.35 -14.72
CA VAL A 144 -14.34 -8.77 -13.34
C VAL A 144 -15.80 -8.43 -12.92
N VAL A 145 -16.69 -8.16 -13.86
CA VAL A 145 -18.12 -7.96 -13.56
C VAL A 145 -18.81 -9.26 -13.08
N SER A 146 -18.14 -10.40 -13.05
CA SER A 146 -18.73 -11.68 -12.64
C SER A 146 -18.01 -12.45 -11.52
N ALA A 147 -17.00 -11.90 -10.90
CA ALA A 147 -16.34 -12.54 -9.76
C ALA A 147 -16.73 -11.82 -8.46
N THR A 148 -17.64 -12.42 -7.70
CA THR A 148 -17.84 -12.06 -6.29
C THR A 148 -16.50 -12.01 -5.58
N PRO A 149 -16.18 -10.93 -4.82
CA PRO A 149 -14.95 -10.86 -4.05
C PRO A 149 -14.87 -12.05 -3.09
N ARG A 150 -13.90 -12.92 -3.28
CA ARG A 150 -13.65 -14.04 -2.35
C ARG A 150 -12.76 -13.53 -1.21
N PHE A 151 -13.32 -12.70 -0.36
CA PHE A 151 -12.70 -12.41 0.93
C PHE A 151 -13.21 -13.45 1.92
N HIS A 152 -12.38 -14.41 2.30
CA HIS A 152 -12.65 -15.27 3.43
C HIS A 152 -12.09 -14.61 4.69
N PHE A 153 -12.92 -13.89 5.41
CA PHE A 153 -12.60 -13.48 6.76
C PHE A 153 -12.89 -14.64 7.70
N VAL A 154 -11.87 -15.18 8.33
CA VAL A 154 -12.04 -16.05 9.48
C VAL A 154 -12.26 -15.14 10.68
N ALA A 155 -13.51 -14.98 11.09
CA ALA A 155 -13.83 -14.29 12.33
C ALA A 155 -13.41 -15.17 13.52
N GLU A 156 -12.35 -14.84 14.23
CA GLU A 156 -12.17 -15.34 15.59
C GLU A 156 -13.23 -14.72 16.49
N LYS A 157 -14.03 -15.59 17.11
CA LYS A 157 -15.01 -15.20 18.11
C LYS A 157 -14.28 -14.69 19.36
N GLN A 158 -14.21 -13.39 19.55
CA GLN A 158 -14.09 -12.81 20.87
C GLN A 158 -15.10 -11.67 20.99
N ASN A 159 -16.09 -11.93 21.87
CA ASN A 159 -17.01 -10.98 22.50
C ASN A 159 -17.86 -10.08 21.58
N ASP A 160 -19.11 -10.52 21.35
CA ASP A 160 -20.34 -9.75 21.11
C ASP A 160 -20.27 -8.39 20.37
N VAL A 161 -19.38 -8.23 19.40
CA VAL A 161 -19.48 -7.15 18.41
C VAL A 161 -19.22 -7.73 17.03
N SER A 162 -20.28 -8.03 16.31
CA SER A 162 -20.18 -8.37 14.88
C SER A 162 -20.16 -7.09 14.06
N SER A 163 -19.05 -6.74 13.45
CA SER A 163 -19.02 -5.76 12.38
C SER A 163 -18.99 -6.50 11.04
N ILE A 164 -19.98 -6.23 10.21
CA ILE A 164 -19.99 -6.66 8.83
C ILE A 164 -19.38 -5.50 8.04
N VAL A 165 -18.25 -5.73 7.41
CA VAL A 165 -17.68 -4.81 6.43
C VAL A 165 -18.12 -5.33 5.06
N VAL A 166 -18.89 -4.50 4.36
CA VAL A 166 -19.31 -4.74 2.99
C VAL A 166 -18.24 -4.19 2.05
#